data_9b2170bdd21f5924ca0422f15a82f859
#
_entry.id   9b2170bdd21f5924ca0422f15a82f859
#
_cell.length_a   1.000
_cell.length_b   1.000
_cell.length_c   1.000
_cell.angle_alpha   90.00
_cell.angle_beta   90.00
_cell.angle_gamma   90.00
#
_symmetry.space_group_name_H-M   'P 1'
#
loop_
_entity.id
_entity.type
_entity.pdbx_description
1 polymer ?
#
loop_
_entity_poly.entity_id
_entity_poly.type
_entity_poly.pdbx_seq_one_letter_code
_entity_poly.pdbx_strand_id
1 'polypeptide(L)'
;MRYAVLGTGIVGRTIAGKLASLGFDVVIGTRDPGATLARTEPDGMGNPPFAQWHADHGQVRLDTFEAAAAFGETVVNTTAGEQSLNALQAAGTANLSGKVLIDVANPLDFTAGMPPTLDPVNTDSLGERIQRAFPEAKVVKTLNTMNCFVMVEPARVAGEHTVFVSGDDTGAKKAVTALLGSFGWPESSVIDLGDITSARGAEMLLPIWLRLFGTLGHGDFNFHVQGARSGG
;
A
#
# COMPACT_ATOMS: atom_id res chain seq x y z
N MET A 1 1.72 11.04 -15.57
CA MET A 1 2.49 10.56 -14.41
C MET A 1 2.56 9.06 -14.47
N ARG A 2 3.71 8.48 -14.18
CA ARG A 2 4.01 7.05 -14.30
C ARG A 2 4.13 6.41 -12.93
N TYR A 3 3.41 5.31 -12.72
CA TYR A 3 3.42 4.57 -11.45
C TYR A 3 3.96 3.16 -11.64
N ALA A 4 4.80 2.72 -10.70
CA ALA A 4 5.15 1.32 -10.52
C ALA A 4 4.42 0.77 -9.29
N VAL A 5 3.64 -0.29 -9.44
CA VAL A 5 2.99 -0.99 -8.32
C VAL A 5 3.69 -2.32 -8.12
N LEU A 6 4.41 -2.51 -7.02
CA LEU A 6 5.16 -3.72 -6.74
C LEU A 6 4.28 -4.71 -5.98
N GLY A 7 3.90 -5.80 -6.64
CA GLY A 7 3.05 -6.85 -6.08
C GLY A 7 1.79 -7.11 -6.91
N THR A 8 1.46 -8.38 -7.09
CA THR A 8 0.35 -8.88 -7.93
C THR A 8 -0.85 -9.37 -7.12
N GLY A 9 -0.83 -9.17 -5.80
CA GLY A 9 -1.93 -9.49 -4.89
C GLY A 9 -3.14 -8.57 -5.08
N ILE A 10 -4.21 -8.83 -4.33
CA ILE A 10 -5.45 -8.05 -4.43
C ILE A 10 -5.22 -6.54 -4.19
N VAL A 11 -4.36 -6.16 -3.24
CA VAL A 11 -4.03 -4.77 -2.95
C VAL A 11 -3.37 -4.10 -4.17
N GLY A 12 -2.36 -4.77 -4.77
CA GLY A 12 -1.66 -4.25 -5.94
C GLY A 12 -2.57 -4.07 -7.15
N ARG A 13 -3.43 -5.07 -7.43
CA ARG A 13 -4.42 -5.01 -8.52
C ARG A 13 -5.41 -3.87 -8.32
N THR A 14 -5.92 -3.69 -7.11
CA THR A 14 -6.90 -2.66 -6.77
C THR A 14 -6.30 -1.25 -6.94
N ILE A 15 -5.10 -1.01 -6.42
CA ILE A 15 -4.42 0.28 -6.57
C ILE A 15 -4.04 0.54 -8.03
N ALA A 16 -3.47 -0.47 -8.73
CA ALA A 16 -3.10 -0.33 -10.13
C ALA A 16 -4.30 -0.04 -11.03
N GLY A 17 -5.42 -0.75 -10.82
CA GLY A 17 -6.66 -0.51 -11.53
C GLY A 17 -7.21 0.89 -11.31
N LYS A 18 -7.19 1.38 -10.07
CA LYS A 18 -7.60 2.76 -9.76
C LYS A 18 -6.70 3.79 -10.44
N LEU A 19 -5.39 3.64 -10.34
CA LEU A 19 -4.44 4.55 -10.99
C LEU A 19 -4.66 4.59 -12.52
N ALA A 20 -4.83 3.44 -13.15
CA ALA A 20 -5.11 3.35 -14.58
C ALA A 20 -6.45 3.99 -14.96
N SER A 21 -7.50 3.82 -14.15
CA SER A 21 -8.81 4.46 -14.37
C SER A 21 -8.77 5.99 -14.28
N LEU A 22 -7.80 6.54 -13.55
CA LEU A 22 -7.53 7.97 -13.47
C LEU A 22 -6.64 8.49 -14.64
N GLY A 23 -6.29 7.63 -15.60
CA GLY A 23 -5.51 7.98 -16.78
C GLY A 23 -3.99 8.02 -16.53
N PHE A 24 -3.49 7.43 -15.45
CA PHE A 24 -2.05 7.31 -15.23
C PHE A 24 -1.47 6.09 -15.96
N ASP A 25 -0.20 6.19 -16.36
CA ASP A 25 0.56 5.06 -16.91
C ASP A 25 1.02 4.15 -15.78
N VAL A 26 0.59 2.89 -15.78
CA VAL A 26 0.85 1.94 -14.69
C VAL A 26 1.57 0.70 -15.17
N VAL A 27 2.60 0.30 -14.42
CA VAL A 27 3.26 -1.00 -14.55
C VAL A 27 3.19 -1.72 -13.22
N ILE A 28 2.66 -2.94 -13.21
CA ILE A 28 2.78 -3.83 -12.05
C ILE A 28 4.10 -4.57 -12.14
N GLY A 29 4.89 -4.51 -11.06
CA GLY A 29 6.12 -5.28 -10.90
C GLY A 29 5.88 -6.60 -10.19
N THR A 30 6.52 -7.65 -10.68
CA THR A 30 6.53 -8.97 -10.07
C THR A 30 7.93 -9.59 -10.15
N ARG A 31 8.15 -10.71 -9.46
CA ARG A 31 9.42 -11.45 -9.51
C ARG A 31 9.65 -12.09 -10.89
N ASP A 32 8.60 -12.68 -11.43
CA ASP A 32 8.60 -13.38 -12.73
C ASP A 32 7.23 -13.15 -13.39
N PRO A 33 7.18 -12.30 -14.45
CA PRO A 33 5.96 -12.04 -15.20
C PRO A 33 5.36 -13.29 -15.83
N GLY A 34 6.21 -14.17 -16.41
CA GLY A 34 5.75 -15.40 -17.06
C GLY A 34 5.10 -16.36 -16.07
N ALA A 35 5.77 -16.63 -14.96
CA ALA A 35 5.24 -17.46 -13.88
C ALA A 35 3.97 -16.84 -13.25
N THR A 36 3.88 -15.52 -13.20
CA THR A 36 2.70 -14.81 -12.68
C THR A 36 1.48 -15.01 -13.58
N LEU A 37 1.65 -14.91 -14.89
CA LEU A 37 0.58 -15.13 -15.88
C LEU A 37 0.19 -16.60 -16.02
N ALA A 38 1.12 -17.52 -15.77
CA ALA A 38 0.87 -18.95 -15.86
C ALA A 38 0.07 -19.52 -14.67
N ARG A 39 -0.09 -18.77 -13.58
CA ARG A 39 -0.90 -19.23 -12.44
C ARG A 39 -2.39 -19.22 -12.77
N THR A 40 -3.03 -20.38 -12.62
CA THR A 40 -4.45 -20.60 -12.90
C THR A 40 -5.30 -20.74 -11.64
N GLU A 41 -4.67 -21.00 -10.50
CA GLU A 41 -5.36 -21.20 -9.23
C GLU A 41 -5.60 -19.85 -8.51
N PRO A 42 -6.73 -19.73 -7.81
CA PRO A 42 -6.96 -18.62 -6.88
C PRO A 42 -5.86 -18.52 -5.84
N ASP A 43 -5.66 -17.33 -5.28
CA ASP A 43 -4.74 -17.17 -4.15
C ASP A 43 -5.32 -17.79 -2.86
N GLY A 44 -4.50 -17.82 -1.78
CA GLY A 44 -4.90 -18.41 -0.51
C GLY A 44 -6.12 -17.73 0.18
N MET A 45 -6.59 -16.58 -0.34
CA MET A 45 -7.80 -15.88 0.10
C MET A 45 -8.98 -16.05 -0.87
N GLY A 46 -8.83 -16.89 -1.90
CA GLY A 46 -9.86 -17.15 -2.91
C GLY A 46 -9.98 -16.08 -3.98
N ASN A 47 -9.04 -15.14 -4.09
CA ASN A 47 -9.06 -14.16 -5.17
C ASN A 47 -8.69 -14.82 -6.50
N PRO A 48 -9.34 -14.44 -7.63
CA PRO A 48 -9.04 -14.96 -8.95
C PRO A 48 -7.55 -14.84 -9.33
N PRO A 49 -7.01 -15.69 -10.22
CA PRO A 49 -5.66 -15.58 -10.71
C PRO A 49 -5.36 -14.20 -11.31
N PHE A 50 -4.10 -13.76 -11.20
CA PHE A 50 -3.68 -12.47 -11.74
C PHE A 50 -3.94 -12.34 -13.25
N ALA A 51 -3.74 -13.41 -14.01
CA ALA A 51 -3.95 -13.42 -15.46
C ALA A 51 -5.37 -13.04 -15.86
N GLN A 52 -6.38 -13.48 -15.09
CA GLN A 52 -7.78 -13.13 -15.34
C GLN A 52 -7.99 -11.62 -15.14
N TRP A 53 -7.54 -11.07 -14.01
CA TRP A 53 -7.62 -9.63 -13.75
C TRP A 53 -6.89 -8.81 -14.81
N HIS A 54 -5.70 -9.26 -15.22
CA HIS A 54 -4.86 -8.56 -16.20
C HIS A 54 -5.49 -8.54 -17.59
N ALA A 55 -6.22 -9.60 -17.98
CA ALA A 55 -6.95 -9.62 -19.26
C ALA A 55 -8.03 -8.51 -19.33
N ASP A 56 -8.67 -8.20 -18.19
CA ASP A 56 -9.68 -7.15 -18.10
C ASP A 56 -9.08 -5.74 -17.94
N HIS A 57 -7.75 -5.66 -17.70
CA HIS A 57 -7.01 -4.42 -17.45
C HIS A 57 -5.81 -4.27 -18.37
N GLY A 58 -6.00 -4.49 -19.68
CA GLY A 58 -4.92 -4.49 -20.68
C GLY A 58 -4.11 -3.19 -20.79
N GLN A 59 -4.61 -2.07 -20.23
CA GLN A 59 -3.87 -0.81 -20.10
C GLN A 59 -2.80 -0.83 -18.99
N VAL A 60 -2.86 -1.80 -18.05
CA VAL A 60 -1.85 -2.00 -17.00
C VAL A 60 -0.83 -3.02 -17.47
N ARG A 61 0.41 -2.61 -17.61
CA ARG A 61 1.51 -3.51 -18.01
C ARG A 61 1.98 -4.36 -16.83
N LEU A 62 2.51 -5.54 -17.14
CA LEU A 62 3.21 -6.41 -16.18
C LEU A 62 4.67 -6.52 -16.57
N ASP A 63 5.57 -6.36 -15.59
CA ASP A 63 7.02 -6.49 -15.82
C ASP A 63 7.72 -7.00 -14.56
N THR A 64 9.05 -7.12 -14.59
CA THR A 64 9.85 -7.41 -13.40
C THR A 64 9.80 -6.26 -12.40
N PHE A 65 10.17 -6.50 -11.14
CA PHE A 65 10.30 -5.44 -10.14
C PHE A 65 11.24 -4.33 -10.60
N GLU A 66 12.38 -4.70 -11.19
CA GLU A 66 13.38 -3.76 -11.67
C GLU A 66 12.84 -2.88 -12.80
N ALA A 67 12.28 -3.48 -13.84
CA ALA A 67 11.75 -2.74 -14.98
C ALA A 67 10.57 -1.84 -14.59
N ALA A 68 9.68 -2.31 -13.73
CA ALA A 68 8.59 -1.50 -13.20
C ALA A 68 9.12 -0.30 -12.40
N ALA A 69 10.05 -0.51 -11.47
CA ALA A 69 10.62 0.56 -10.67
C ALA A 69 11.40 1.58 -11.52
N ALA A 70 12.13 1.13 -12.54
CA ALA A 70 12.82 2.01 -13.50
C ALA A 70 11.82 2.89 -14.27
N PHE A 71 10.66 2.35 -14.65
CA PHE A 71 9.61 3.07 -15.37
C PHE A 71 8.88 4.12 -14.50
N GLY A 72 8.53 3.76 -13.26
CA GLY A 72 7.69 4.59 -12.37
C GLY A 72 8.40 5.84 -11.88
N GLU A 73 7.73 6.98 -11.89
CA GLU A 73 8.14 8.20 -11.19
C GLU A 73 7.80 8.12 -9.70
N THR A 74 6.75 7.37 -9.39
CA THR A 74 6.33 7.00 -8.03
C THR A 74 6.23 5.47 -7.96
N VAL A 75 6.70 4.89 -6.87
CA VAL A 75 6.65 3.46 -6.60
C VAL A 75 5.68 3.19 -5.46
N VAL A 76 4.82 2.19 -5.60
CA VAL A 76 3.87 1.75 -4.57
C VAL A 76 4.24 0.33 -4.15
N ASN A 77 4.64 0.14 -2.91
CA ASN A 77 4.89 -1.18 -2.34
C ASN A 77 3.60 -1.78 -1.82
N THR A 78 3.13 -2.83 -2.50
CA THR A 78 1.93 -3.61 -2.16
C THR A 78 2.24 -5.08 -1.93
N THR A 79 3.51 -5.41 -1.70
CA THR A 79 3.96 -6.77 -1.43
C THR A 79 3.59 -7.21 -0.01
N ALA A 80 3.61 -8.51 0.26
CA ALA A 80 3.51 -9.00 1.63
C ALA A 80 4.68 -8.43 2.47
N GLY A 81 4.42 -8.02 3.70
CA GLY A 81 5.42 -7.31 4.52
C GLY A 81 6.74 -8.06 4.68
N GLU A 82 6.69 -9.38 4.90
CA GLU A 82 7.85 -10.26 4.98
C GLU A 82 8.70 -10.28 3.69
N GLN A 83 8.09 -9.96 2.53
CA GLN A 83 8.75 -9.94 1.22
C GLN A 83 9.12 -8.53 0.74
N SER A 84 8.68 -7.48 1.45
CA SER A 84 8.83 -6.09 0.99
C SER A 84 10.29 -5.70 0.75
N LEU A 85 11.18 -5.97 1.69
CA LEU A 85 12.60 -5.65 1.52
C LEU A 85 13.22 -6.40 0.34
N ASN A 86 12.91 -7.68 0.16
CA ASN A 86 13.41 -8.47 -0.96
C ASN A 86 12.88 -7.95 -2.30
N ALA A 87 11.61 -7.58 -2.37
CA ALA A 87 11.00 -7.03 -3.58
C ALA A 87 11.59 -5.65 -3.95
N LEU A 88 11.79 -4.79 -2.96
CA LEU A 88 12.42 -3.47 -3.15
C LEU A 88 13.91 -3.59 -3.51
N GLN A 89 14.62 -4.56 -2.94
CA GLN A 89 15.99 -4.87 -3.35
C GLN A 89 16.05 -5.34 -4.81
N ALA A 90 15.11 -6.20 -5.23
CA ALA A 90 14.99 -6.64 -6.61
C ALA A 90 14.53 -5.52 -7.58
N ALA A 91 13.84 -4.50 -7.07
CA ALA A 91 13.51 -3.30 -7.83
C ALA A 91 14.74 -2.42 -8.11
N GLY A 92 15.78 -2.55 -7.29
CA GLY A 92 17.07 -1.87 -7.43
C GLY A 92 17.10 -0.52 -6.70
N THR A 93 18.09 -0.32 -5.83
CA THR A 93 18.25 0.90 -5.03
C THR A 93 18.34 2.16 -5.90
N ALA A 94 19.04 2.08 -7.03
CA ALA A 94 19.16 3.21 -7.97
C ALA A 94 17.81 3.62 -8.57
N ASN A 95 16.92 2.65 -8.84
CA ASN A 95 15.59 2.91 -9.38
C ASN A 95 14.63 3.52 -8.34
N LEU A 96 14.94 3.40 -7.05
CA LEU A 96 14.15 3.96 -5.95
C LEU A 96 14.67 5.32 -5.48
N SER A 97 15.95 5.62 -5.75
CA SER A 97 16.63 6.83 -5.28
C SER A 97 15.89 8.10 -5.76
N GLY A 98 15.62 9.01 -4.81
CA GLY A 98 14.94 10.29 -5.03
C GLY A 98 13.43 10.18 -5.30
N LYS A 99 12.89 8.98 -5.47
CA LYS A 99 11.47 8.79 -5.78
C LYS A 99 10.60 8.71 -4.52
N VAL A 100 9.34 9.06 -4.66
CA VAL A 100 8.32 8.77 -3.65
C VAL A 100 8.06 7.26 -3.67
N LEU A 101 8.20 6.63 -2.51
CA LEU A 101 7.89 5.22 -2.26
C LEU A 101 6.71 5.15 -1.29
N ILE A 102 5.52 4.91 -1.84
CA ILE A 102 4.29 4.72 -1.05
C ILE A 102 4.30 3.29 -0.51
N ASP A 103 4.35 3.14 0.80
CA ASP A 103 4.32 1.84 1.46
C ASP A 103 2.96 1.56 2.08
N VAL A 104 2.24 0.57 1.53
CA VAL A 104 0.94 0.11 2.04
C VAL A 104 1.02 -1.27 2.68
N ALA A 105 2.22 -1.87 2.74
CA ALA A 105 2.43 -3.19 3.30
C ALA A 105 2.27 -3.21 4.83
N ASN A 106 1.94 -4.36 5.37
CA ASN A 106 1.87 -4.61 6.81
C ASN A 106 2.80 -5.76 7.20
N PRO A 107 3.51 -5.65 8.34
CA PRO A 107 4.46 -6.65 8.81
C PRO A 107 3.77 -7.85 9.45
N LEU A 108 2.88 -8.52 8.71
CA LEU A 108 2.17 -9.69 9.18
C LEU A 108 3.09 -10.90 9.26
N ASP A 109 3.09 -11.54 10.43
CA ASP A 109 3.77 -12.81 10.70
C ASP A 109 2.74 -13.92 10.95
N PHE A 110 2.72 -14.90 10.06
CA PHE A 110 1.83 -16.05 10.10
C PHE A 110 2.45 -17.30 10.73
N THR A 111 3.66 -17.22 11.28
CA THR A 111 4.39 -18.38 11.84
C THR A 111 3.64 -19.03 13.01
N ALA A 112 2.85 -18.26 13.77
CA ALA A 112 1.98 -18.74 14.83
C ALA A 112 0.56 -19.12 14.37
N GLY A 113 0.26 -18.98 13.06
CA GLY A 113 -1.05 -19.24 12.48
C GLY A 113 -1.97 -18.03 12.42
N MET A 114 -3.27 -18.24 12.48
CA MET A 114 -4.31 -17.20 12.42
C MET A 114 -4.91 -16.92 13.79
N PRO A 115 -5.16 -15.67 14.20
CA PRO A 115 -4.76 -14.44 13.51
C PRO A 115 -3.24 -14.22 13.56
N PRO A 116 -2.65 -13.59 12.51
CA PRO A 116 -1.23 -13.32 12.48
C PRO A 116 -0.82 -12.32 13.56
N THR A 117 0.46 -12.35 13.92
CA THR A 117 1.13 -11.33 14.74
C THR A 117 1.82 -10.29 13.85
N LEU A 118 2.55 -9.36 14.44
CA LEU A 118 3.34 -8.36 13.72
C LEU A 118 4.83 -8.56 14.03
N ASP A 119 5.68 -8.53 12.99
CA ASP A 119 7.13 -8.44 13.10
C ASP A 119 7.69 -7.56 11.93
N PRO A 120 8.25 -6.38 12.23
CA PRO A 120 8.47 -5.76 13.55
C PRO A 120 7.20 -5.21 14.20
N VAL A 121 7.31 -4.92 15.49
CA VAL A 121 6.24 -4.29 16.26
C VAL A 121 6.81 -3.41 17.39
N ASN A 122 6.05 -2.39 17.80
CA ASN A 122 6.30 -1.54 18.98
C ASN A 122 7.52 -0.62 18.87
N THR A 123 8.75 -1.14 18.88
CA THR A 123 9.99 -0.34 18.86
C THR A 123 10.55 -0.11 17.46
N ASP A 124 9.96 -0.74 16.45
CA ASP A 124 10.33 -0.63 15.03
C ASP A 124 9.08 -0.86 14.17
N SER A 125 9.17 -0.55 12.88
CA SER A 125 8.13 -0.75 11.89
C SER A 125 8.70 -1.21 10.54
N LEU A 126 7.86 -1.80 9.69
CA LEU A 126 8.26 -2.11 8.32
C LEU A 126 8.62 -0.82 7.56
N GLY A 127 7.85 0.25 7.74
CA GLY A 127 8.13 1.55 7.11
C GLY A 127 9.53 2.08 7.47
N GLU A 128 9.94 1.99 8.74
CA GLU A 128 11.29 2.37 9.18
C GLU A 128 12.37 1.45 8.60
N ARG A 129 12.12 0.13 8.56
CA ARG A 129 13.06 -0.83 7.95
C ARG A 129 13.28 -0.53 6.47
N ILE A 130 12.22 -0.19 5.74
CA ILE A 130 12.30 0.20 4.33
C ILE A 130 13.09 1.51 4.20
N GLN A 131 12.78 2.55 4.98
CA GLN A 131 13.50 3.82 4.90
C GLN A 131 15.00 3.66 5.22
N ARG A 132 15.35 2.86 6.20
CA ARG A 132 16.77 2.57 6.52
C ARG A 132 17.47 1.78 5.42
N ALA A 133 16.78 0.86 4.77
CA ALA A 133 17.37 0.05 3.69
C ALA A 133 17.53 0.87 2.38
N PHE A 134 16.69 1.88 2.17
CA PHE A 134 16.67 2.73 0.98
C PHE A 134 16.67 4.22 1.38
N PRO A 135 17.78 4.74 1.92
CA PRO A 135 17.83 6.08 2.54
C PRO A 135 17.55 7.22 1.56
N GLU A 136 17.83 7.02 0.29
CA GLU A 136 17.54 8.01 -0.75
C GLU A 136 16.09 7.96 -1.27
N ALA A 137 15.33 6.93 -0.95
CA ALA A 137 13.90 6.86 -1.27
C ALA A 137 13.11 7.72 -0.28
N LYS A 138 12.06 8.38 -0.75
CA LYS A 138 11.17 9.18 0.08
C LYS A 138 9.97 8.32 0.49
N VAL A 139 10.15 7.54 1.55
CA VAL A 139 9.13 6.59 2.01
C VAL A 139 7.96 7.33 2.66
N VAL A 140 6.75 6.99 2.23
CA VAL A 140 5.50 7.45 2.85
C VAL A 140 4.64 6.24 3.17
N LYS A 141 4.46 5.97 4.47
CA LYS A 141 3.53 4.95 4.97
C LYS A 141 2.12 5.48 4.96
N THR A 142 1.20 4.76 4.32
CA THR A 142 -0.22 5.13 4.27
C THR A 142 -1.10 3.96 3.85
N LEU A 143 -2.42 4.10 3.95
CA LEU A 143 -3.46 3.17 3.49
C LEU A 143 -3.46 1.79 4.17
N ASN A 144 -2.45 1.44 4.91
CA ASN A 144 -2.24 0.11 5.49
C ASN A 144 -3.25 -0.29 6.60
N THR A 145 -4.13 0.63 7.02
CA THR A 145 -5.08 0.44 8.13
C THR A 145 -6.49 0.05 7.68
N MET A 146 -6.70 -0.25 6.40
CA MET A 146 -8.02 -0.50 5.83
C MET A 146 -8.00 -1.55 4.72
N ASN A 147 -9.19 -2.00 4.30
CA ASN A 147 -9.36 -2.88 3.15
C ASN A 147 -8.95 -2.18 1.84
N CYS A 148 -8.38 -2.92 0.90
CA CYS A 148 -7.88 -2.38 -0.37
C CYS A 148 -8.95 -1.66 -1.20
N PHE A 149 -10.21 -2.09 -1.14
CA PHE A 149 -11.30 -1.42 -1.84
C PHE A 149 -11.62 -0.05 -1.22
N VAL A 150 -11.53 0.07 0.11
CA VAL A 150 -11.68 1.36 0.82
C VAL A 150 -10.51 2.29 0.53
N MET A 151 -9.29 1.76 0.36
CA MET A 151 -8.11 2.56 0.00
C MET A 151 -8.35 3.44 -1.23
N VAL A 152 -9.01 2.91 -2.25
CA VAL A 152 -9.19 3.56 -3.56
C VAL A 152 -10.59 4.13 -3.77
N GLU A 153 -11.54 3.81 -2.91
CA GLU A 153 -12.92 4.27 -2.95
C GLU A 153 -13.44 4.48 -1.51
N PRO A 154 -13.02 5.56 -0.83
CA PRO A 154 -13.42 5.81 0.56
C PRO A 154 -14.93 5.92 0.76
N ALA A 155 -15.70 6.33 -0.25
CA ALA A 155 -17.16 6.41 -0.20
C ALA A 155 -17.87 5.06 0.06
N ARG A 156 -17.16 3.93 -0.01
CA ARG A 156 -17.67 2.61 0.44
C ARG A 156 -18.02 2.58 1.92
N VAL A 157 -17.38 3.43 2.71
CA VAL A 157 -17.64 3.57 4.15
C VAL A 157 -18.42 4.86 4.37
N ALA A 158 -19.63 4.74 4.91
CA ALA A 158 -20.47 5.90 5.18
C ALA A 158 -19.92 6.72 6.37
N GLY A 159 -20.08 8.04 6.29
CA GLY A 159 -19.65 8.96 7.32
C GLY A 159 -18.18 9.37 7.22
N GLU A 160 -17.69 10.06 8.23
CA GLU A 160 -16.30 10.54 8.29
C GLU A 160 -15.39 9.42 8.79
N HIS A 161 -14.28 9.20 8.09
CA HIS A 161 -13.25 8.26 8.52
C HIS A 161 -11.87 8.73 8.05
N THR A 162 -10.80 8.15 8.61
CA THR A 162 -9.45 8.71 8.58
C THR A 162 -8.49 7.84 7.77
N VAL A 163 -7.58 8.49 7.05
CA VAL A 163 -6.37 7.88 6.50
C VAL A 163 -5.13 8.57 7.08
N PHE A 164 -4.13 7.78 7.46
CA PHE A 164 -2.90 8.27 8.04
C PHE A 164 -1.79 8.34 7.01
N VAL A 165 -0.89 9.33 7.15
CA VAL A 165 0.37 9.43 6.40
C VAL A 165 1.52 9.64 7.37
N SER A 166 2.66 8.98 7.13
CA SER A 166 3.91 9.13 7.90
C SER A 166 5.09 9.07 6.94
N GLY A 167 6.10 9.91 7.15
CA GLY A 167 7.30 9.93 6.30
C GLY A 167 8.15 11.16 6.58
N ASP A 168 9.44 11.06 6.28
CA ASP A 168 10.42 12.09 6.59
C ASP A 168 10.39 13.27 5.61
N ASP A 169 10.03 13.03 4.34
CA ASP A 169 9.98 14.06 3.29
C ASP A 169 8.59 14.70 3.20
N THR A 170 8.51 15.97 3.59
CA THR A 170 7.25 16.74 3.56
C THR A 170 6.68 16.89 2.13
N GLY A 171 7.55 16.99 1.12
CA GLY A 171 7.13 17.08 -0.29
C GLY A 171 6.49 15.77 -0.77
N ALA A 172 7.08 14.63 -0.38
CA ALA A 172 6.52 13.31 -0.68
C ALA A 172 5.16 13.12 -0.01
N LYS A 173 5.01 13.48 1.29
CA LYS A 173 3.72 13.41 1.98
C LYS A 173 2.65 14.26 1.31
N LYS A 174 2.99 15.48 0.86
CA LYS A 174 2.06 16.34 0.09
C LYS A 174 1.65 15.71 -1.24
N ALA A 175 2.60 15.13 -1.98
CA ALA A 175 2.31 14.44 -3.24
C ALA A 175 1.38 13.23 -3.02
N VAL A 176 1.61 12.47 -1.95
CA VAL A 176 0.75 11.33 -1.58
C VAL A 176 -0.63 11.81 -1.15
N THR A 177 -0.75 12.87 -0.36
CA THR A 177 -2.06 13.46 0.02
C THR A 177 -2.85 13.90 -1.21
N ALA A 178 -2.19 14.51 -2.20
CA ALA A 178 -2.84 14.88 -3.46
C ALA A 178 -3.33 13.65 -4.24
N LEU A 179 -2.55 12.55 -4.25
CA LEU A 179 -2.96 11.28 -4.84
C LEU A 179 -4.19 10.70 -4.11
N LEU A 180 -4.18 10.69 -2.77
CA LEU A 180 -5.34 10.27 -1.96
C LEU A 180 -6.58 11.09 -2.29
N GLY A 181 -6.44 12.40 -2.49
CA GLY A 181 -7.52 13.26 -2.98
C GLY A 181 -8.09 12.79 -4.32
N SER A 182 -7.25 12.34 -5.26
CA SER A 182 -7.70 11.78 -6.54
C SER A 182 -8.44 10.43 -6.39
N PHE A 183 -8.21 9.70 -5.30
CA PHE A 183 -8.96 8.48 -4.95
C PHE A 183 -10.32 8.81 -4.29
N GLY A 184 -10.53 10.06 -3.89
CA GLY A 184 -11.77 10.52 -3.26
C GLY A 184 -11.64 10.78 -1.75
N TRP A 185 -10.44 10.72 -1.17
CA TRP A 185 -10.22 11.10 0.23
C TRP A 185 -10.30 12.62 0.40
N PRO A 186 -11.22 13.14 1.24
CA PRO A 186 -11.21 14.55 1.61
C PRO A 186 -9.89 14.89 2.35
N GLU A 187 -9.37 16.10 2.12
CA GLU A 187 -8.15 16.55 2.81
C GLU A 187 -8.32 16.51 4.35
N SER A 188 -9.53 16.83 4.84
CA SER A 188 -9.88 16.76 6.26
C SER A 188 -9.80 15.35 6.87
N SER A 189 -9.82 14.31 6.04
CA SER A 189 -9.69 12.92 6.48
C SER A 189 -8.25 12.43 6.53
N VAL A 190 -7.29 13.20 5.99
CA VAL A 190 -5.87 12.83 5.97
C VAL A 190 -5.19 13.41 7.21
N ILE A 191 -4.67 12.54 8.06
CA ILE A 191 -3.90 12.94 9.25
C ILE A 191 -2.42 12.63 9.03
N ASP A 192 -1.59 13.67 9.00
CA ASP A 192 -0.13 13.54 9.00
C ASP A 192 0.35 13.25 10.43
N LEU A 193 0.87 12.04 10.64
CA LEU A 193 1.39 11.59 11.94
C LEU A 193 2.84 12.01 12.20
N GLY A 194 3.51 12.67 11.23
CA GLY A 194 4.88 13.11 11.36
C GLY A 194 5.87 12.30 10.53
N ASP A 195 7.03 11.98 11.13
CA ASP A 195 8.10 11.25 10.47
C ASP A 195 7.79 9.75 10.30
N ILE A 196 8.72 9.01 9.68
CA ILE A 196 8.53 7.58 9.37
C ILE A 196 8.42 6.71 10.65
N THR A 197 8.90 7.17 11.82
CA THR A 197 8.75 6.39 13.06
C THR A 197 7.29 6.25 13.49
N SER A 198 6.43 7.16 13.05
CA SER A 198 4.99 7.12 13.29
C SER A 198 4.28 5.97 12.53
N ALA A 199 4.95 5.35 11.56
CA ALA A 199 4.47 4.12 10.91
C ALA A 199 4.19 3.00 11.92
N ARG A 200 4.92 2.97 13.06
CA ARG A 200 4.66 2.02 14.16
C ARG A 200 3.20 2.03 14.59
N GLY A 201 2.65 3.24 14.82
CA GLY A 201 1.26 3.40 15.24
C GLY A 201 0.27 2.91 14.19
N ALA A 202 0.48 3.26 12.92
CA ALA A 202 -0.38 2.83 11.83
C ALA A 202 -0.34 1.31 11.60
N GLU A 203 0.84 0.69 11.69
CA GLU A 203 0.99 -0.77 11.58
C GLU A 203 0.34 -1.50 12.76
N MET A 204 0.46 -0.98 13.99
CA MET A 204 -0.17 -1.55 15.19
C MET A 204 -1.69 -1.48 15.24
N LEU A 205 -2.35 -0.74 14.34
CA LEU A 205 -3.80 -0.79 14.19
C LEU A 205 -4.30 -2.08 13.54
N LEU A 206 -3.42 -2.82 12.86
CA LEU A 206 -3.83 -4.01 12.11
C LEU A 206 -4.37 -5.15 12.99
N PRO A 207 -3.86 -5.46 14.19
CA PRO A 207 -4.44 -6.47 15.07
C PRO A 207 -5.92 -6.20 15.39
N ILE A 208 -6.31 -4.97 15.69
CA ILE A 208 -7.73 -4.64 15.92
C ILE A 208 -8.52 -4.69 14.61
N TRP A 209 -7.94 -4.26 13.48
CA TRP A 209 -8.60 -4.35 12.18
C TRP A 209 -8.96 -5.80 11.83
N LEU A 210 -8.05 -6.75 12.02
CA LEU A 210 -8.27 -8.18 11.78
C LEU A 210 -9.39 -8.76 12.67
N ARG A 211 -9.46 -8.33 13.94
CA ARG A 211 -10.54 -8.73 14.85
C ARG A 211 -11.90 -8.20 14.39
N LEU A 212 -11.94 -6.92 13.98
CA LEU A 212 -13.15 -6.31 13.45
C LEU A 212 -13.60 -6.99 12.15
N PHE A 213 -12.67 -7.28 11.23
CA PHE A 213 -12.96 -8.01 10.00
C PHE A 213 -13.60 -9.36 10.29
N GLY A 214 -13.05 -10.14 11.23
CA GLY A 214 -13.62 -11.42 11.63
C GLY A 214 -14.99 -11.30 12.30
N THR A 215 -15.23 -10.23 13.05
CA THR A 215 -16.51 -10.00 13.76
C THR A 215 -17.60 -9.49 12.84
N LEU A 216 -17.27 -8.56 11.94
CA LEU A 216 -18.23 -7.91 11.04
C LEU A 216 -18.50 -8.75 9.78
N GLY A 217 -17.58 -9.64 9.40
CA GLY A 217 -17.69 -10.49 8.22
C GLY A 217 -17.48 -9.77 6.89
N HIS A 218 -17.02 -8.51 6.91
CA HIS A 218 -16.70 -7.72 5.71
C HIS A 218 -15.59 -6.71 6.01
N GLY A 219 -14.97 -6.13 4.96
CA GLY A 219 -13.90 -5.14 5.05
C GLY A 219 -14.34 -3.69 4.79
N ASP A 220 -15.62 -3.45 4.54
CA ASP A 220 -16.14 -2.10 4.29
C ASP A 220 -16.39 -1.36 5.63
N PHE A 221 -15.30 -1.10 6.33
CA PHE A 221 -15.22 -0.26 7.54
C PHE A 221 -13.85 0.41 7.62
N ASN A 222 -13.74 1.47 8.41
CA ASN A 222 -12.48 2.15 8.68
C ASN A 222 -12.52 2.84 10.04
N PHE A 223 -11.36 3.30 10.51
CA PHE A 223 -11.23 4.07 11.75
C PHE A 223 -11.59 5.54 11.52
N HIS A 224 -12.17 6.17 12.53
CA HIS A 224 -12.37 7.61 12.58
C HIS A 224 -11.72 8.17 13.85
N VAL A 225 -10.99 9.26 13.70
CA VAL A 225 -10.41 10.01 14.83
C VAL A 225 -11.31 11.20 15.10
N GLN A 226 -12.08 11.13 16.18
CA GLN A 226 -12.90 12.23 16.62
C GLN A 226 -12.18 13.03 17.71
N GLY A 227 -11.99 14.32 17.49
CA GLY A 227 -11.35 15.22 18.42
C GLY A 227 -12.09 16.56 18.53
N ALA A 228 -11.76 17.34 19.55
CA ALA A 228 -12.19 18.73 19.59
C ALA A 228 -11.57 19.48 18.40
N ARG A 229 -12.38 20.28 17.69
CA ARG A 229 -11.83 21.20 16.70
C ARG A 229 -10.90 22.15 17.46
N SER A 230 -9.64 22.22 17.08
CA SER A 230 -8.76 23.30 17.53
C SER A 230 -9.46 24.59 17.14
N GLY A 231 -9.91 25.34 18.16
CA GLY A 231 -10.49 26.66 17.95
C GLY A 231 -9.51 27.50 17.14
N GLY A 232 -9.98 28.04 16.02
CA GLY A 232 -9.22 29.00 15.23
C GLY A 232 -8.95 30.29 15.99
#